data_e37e022852967eca1c048bed9bfcc98d
#
_entry.id   e37e022852967eca1c048bed9bfcc98d
#
_cell.length_a   1.000
_cell.length_b   1.000
_cell.length_c   1.000
_cell.angle_alpha   90.00
_cell.angle_beta   90.00
_cell.angle_gamma   90.00
#
_symmetry.space_group_name_H-M   'P 1'
#
loop_
_entity.id
_entity.type
_entity.pdbx_description
1 polymer ?
#
loop_
_entity_poly.entity_id
_entity_poly.type
_entity_poly.pdbx_seq_one_letter_code
_entity_poly.pdbx_strand_id
1 'polypeptide(L)'
;LLAELTPERKVRNTNKASNEIYIFDAAECPSLLREIGRLREVAFRSAGGGTGLAVDIDEEDLAGDGYYQLIVWDPAEQEIVGGYRFIVCTSENPRHLSTEHYFTFSDKFRKEYLPYTIELGRSFVQPSYQSRGNSKSIYALDNLWDGLGALVVLNPKVKYLFGKVTMYASYKAMARNALIWFLRRYFPDPDHLVAGKNPVQLDLDDPYYEHFFTGKTYEENYRILIQRIREFRSEE
;
A
#
# COMPACT_ATOMS: atom_id res chain seq x y z
N LEU A 1 -4.51 19.26 -14.72
CA LEU A 1 -4.49 18.86 -13.31
C LEU A 1 -5.09 19.96 -12.42
N LEU A 2 -4.58 21.21 -12.49
CA LEU A 2 -5.00 22.29 -11.58
C LEU A 2 -6.50 22.57 -11.59
N ALA A 3 -7.16 22.45 -12.75
CA ALA A 3 -8.61 22.65 -12.86
C ALA A 3 -9.43 21.58 -12.10
N GLU A 4 -8.86 20.40 -11.87
CA GLU A 4 -9.51 19.31 -11.15
C GLU A 4 -9.18 19.30 -9.65
N LEU A 5 -8.14 20.04 -9.20
CA LEU A 5 -7.75 20.22 -7.79
C LEU A 5 -8.58 21.34 -7.16
N THR A 6 -9.87 21.08 -6.96
CA THR A 6 -10.80 22.08 -6.43
C THR A 6 -10.78 22.10 -4.88
N PRO A 7 -11.22 23.21 -4.25
CA PRO A 7 -11.30 23.30 -2.79
C PRO A 7 -12.16 22.22 -2.14
N GLU A 8 -13.22 21.76 -2.82
CA GLU A 8 -14.15 20.73 -2.34
C GLU A 8 -13.49 19.35 -2.23
N ARG A 9 -12.45 19.08 -3.05
CA ARG A 9 -11.68 17.84 -3.06
C ARG A 9 -10.49 17.89 -2.11
N LYS A 10 -10.11 19.09 -1.68
CA LYS A 10 -9.03 19.29 -0.71
C LYS A 10 -9.48 18.88 0.68
N VAL A 11 -8.79 17.92 1.28
CA VAL A 11 -9.09 17.43 2.64
C VAL A 11 -8.40 18.27 3.69
N ARG A 12 -7.08 18.46 3.54
CA ARG A 12 -6.25 19.24 4.45
C ARG A 12 -4.85 19.50 3.89
N ASN A 13 -4.10 20.32 4.56
CA ASN A 13 -2.65 20.40 4.37
C ASN A 13 -1.96 19.27 5.16
N THR A 14 -0.78 18.87 4.69
CA THR A 14 0.08 17.94 5.43
C THR A 14 0.74 18.64 6.62
N ASN A 15 1.18 17.85 7.61
CA ASN A 15 1.89 18.39 8.78
C ASN A 15 3.31 18.84 8.43
N LYS A 16 3.88 18.33 7.34
CA LYS A 16 5.25 18.64 6.88
C LYS A 16 5.24 19.00 5.41
N ALA A 17 6.22 19.82 5.01
CA ALA A 17 6.49 20.21 3.63
C ALA A 17 5.40 21.04 2.94
N SER A 18 4.37 21.51 3.67
CA SER A 18 3.28 22.36 3.15
C SER A 18 2.56 21.76 1.93
N ASN A 19 2.50 20.44 1.82
CA ASN A 19 1.78 19.76 0.78
C ASN A 19 0.28 19.72 1.08
N GLU A 20 -0.51 19.33 0.10
CA GLU A 20 -1.96 19.28 0.18
C GLU A 20 -2.47 17.87 -0.08
N ILE A 21 -3.51 17.45 0.65
CA ILE A 21 -4.15 16.16 0.47
C ILE A 21 -5.49 16.36 -0.21
N TYR A 22 -5.69 15.63 -1.32
CA TYR A 22 -6.93 15.61 -2.09
C TYR A 22 -7.52 14.21 -2.13
N ILE A 23 -8.85 14.14 -2.11
CA ILE A 23 -9.63 12.91 -2.33
C ILE A 23 -10.64 13.19 -3.43
N PHE A 24 -10.77 12.27 -4.39
CA PHE A 24 -11.70 12.41 -5.50
C PHE A 24 -12.07 11.08 -6.14
N ASP A 25 -13.21 11.06 -6.79
CA ASP A 25 -13.61 10.00 -7.71
C ASP A 25 -12.83 10.14 -9.02
N ALA A 26 -12.30 9.04 -9.51
CA ALA A 26 -11.53 9.02 -10.75
C ALA A 26 -12.36 9.42 -11.98
N ALA A 27 -13.66 9.09 -11.99
CA ALA A 27 -14.56 9.42 -13.09
C ALA A 27 -14.76 10.94 -13.25
N GLU A 28 -14.65 11.70 -12.15
CA GLU A 28 -14.78 13.15 -12.16
C GLU A 28 -13.47 13.89 -12.50
N CYS A 29 -12.34 13.18 -12.47
CA CYS A 29 -11.00 13.75 -12.58
C CYS A 29 -10.11 13.00 -13.58
N PRO A 30 -10.47 12.97 -14.87
CA PRO A 30 -9.76 12.16 -15.87
C PRO A 30 -8.32 12.57 -16.09
N SER A 31 -7.97 13.86 -15.95
CA SER A 31 -6.59 14.32 -16.09
C SER A 31 -5.72 13.90 -14.90
N LEU A 32 -6.25 14.03 -13.68
CA LEU A 32 -5.58 13.53 -12.47
C LEU A 32 -5.43 12.02 -12.52
N LEU A 33 -6.46 11.28 -12.89
CA LEU A 33 -6.39 9.82 -13.02
C LEU A 33 -5.31 9.39 -14.01
N ARG A 34 -5.24 10.04 -15.16
CA ARG A 34 -4.22 9.73 -16.18
C ARG A 34 -2.80 9.97 -15.65
N GLU A 35 -2.59 11.09 -14.95
CA GLU A 35 -1.29 11.40 -14.36
C GLU A 35 -0.93 10.43 -13.22
N ILE A 36 -1.88 10.09 -12.36
CA ILE A 36 -1.71 9.05 -11.33
C ILE A 36 -1.32 7.73 -11.98
N GLY A 37 -2.01 7.30 -13.02
CA GLY A 37 -1.71 6.06 -13.75
C GLY A 37 -0.30 6.07 -14.34
N ARG A 38 0.14 7.20 -14.90
CA ARG A 38 1.50 7.37 -15.41
C ARG A 38 2.54 7.27 -14.29
N LEU A 39 2.32 7.94 -13.17
CA LEU A 39 3.23 7.94 -12.02
C LEU A 39 3.29 6.57 -11.34
N ARG A 40 2.16 5.86 -11.23
CA ARG A 40 2.09 4.48 -10.75
C ARG A 40 2.97 3.56 -11.61
N GLU A 41 2.79 3.62 -12.94
CA GLU A 41 3.57 2.80 -13.85
C GLU A 41 5.07 3.08 -13.72
N VAL A 42 5.47 4.35 -13.66
CA VAL A 42 6.88 4.75 -13.47
C VAL A 42 7.41 4.23 -12.13
N ALA A 43 6.65 4.44 -11.03
CA ALA A 43 7.08 4.03 -9.70
C ALA A 43 7.17 2.50 -9.56
N PHE A 44 6.17 1.76 -10.05
CA PHE A 44 6.15 0.30 -9.97
C PHE A 44 7.20 -0.32 -10.87
N ARG A 45 7.39 0.19 -12.10
CA ARG A 45 8.42 -0.29 -13.02
C ARG A 45 9.83 -0.08 -12.45
N SER A 46 10.08 1.06 -11.81
CA SER A 46 11.38 1.32 -11.16
C SER A 46 11.68 0.36 -10.01
N ALA A 47 10.63 -0.22 -9.39
CA ALA A 47 10.75 -1.22 -8.33
C ALA A 47 10.78 -2.68 -8.84
N GLY A 48 10.76 -2.89 -10.16
CA GLY A 48 10.78 -4.22 -10.78
C GLY A 48 9.39 -4.79 -11.09
N GLY A 49 8.34 -3.99 -11.00
CA GLY A 49 6.95 -4.32 -11.34
C GLY A 49 6.43 -3.47 -12.49
N GLY A 50 5.16 -3.09 -12.41
CA GLY A 50 4.48 -2.31 -13.45
C GLY A 50 3.73 -3.19 -14.44
N THR A 51 2.85 -2.57 -15.21
CA THR A 51 2.00 -3.25 -16.20
C THR A 51 2.70 -3.38 -17.56
N GLY A 52 3.75 -2.62 -17.81
CA GLY A 52 4.39 -2.48 -19.12
C GLY A 52 3.65 -1.52 -20.06
N LEU A 53 2.54 -0.94 -19.63
CA LEU A 53 1.73 0.02 -20.38
C LEU A 53 2.21 1.46 -20.16
N ALA A 54 1.61 2.41 -20.87
CA ALA A 54 1.89 3.83 -20.66
C ALA A 54 1.35 4.36 -19.34
N VAL A 55 0.25 3.78 -18.85
CA VAL A 55 -0.42 4.12 -17.60
C VAL A 55 -0.90 2.86 -16.87
N ASP A 56 -0.84 2.84 -15.54
CA ASP A 56 -1.43 1.81 -14.68
C ASP A 56 -2.82 2.28 -14.23
N ILE A 57 -3.81 2.01 -15.06
CA ILE A 57 -5.23 2.23 -14.82
C ILE A 57 -5.95 0.92 -15.11
N ASP A 58 -6.82 0.49 -14.22
CA ASP A 58 -7.59 -0.75 -14.33
C ASP A 58 -9.11 -0.49 -14.27
N GLU A 59 -9.89 -1.58 -14.36
CA GLU A 59 -11.34 -1.51 -14.34
C GLU A 59 -11.89 -0.90 -13.04
N GLU A 60 -11.26 -1.17 -11.92
CA GLU A 60 -11.65 -0.62 -10.63
C GLU A 60 -11.42 0.90 -10.54
N ASP A 61 -10.44 1.44 -11.26
CA ASP A 61 -10.24 2.89 -11.36
C ASP A 61 -11.35 3.56 -12.21
N LEU A 62 -11.98 2.81 -13.14
CA LEU A 62 -12.94 3.33 -14.11
C LEU A 62 -14.40 3.03 -13.74
N ALA A 63 -14.65 2.13 -12.80
CA ALA A 63 -15.97 1.63 -12.48
C ALA A 63 -16.94 2.67 -11.88
N GLY A 64 -16.44 3.82 -11.42
CA GLY A 64 -17.27 4.96 -10.98
C GLY A 64 -18.09 4.74 -9.69
N ASP A 65 -17.99 3.56 -9.07
CA ASP A 65 -18.87 3.18 -7.96
C ASP A 65 -18.15 2.62 -6.73
N GLY A 66 -16.94 3.03 -6.46
CA GLY A 66 -16.34 2.49 -5.27
C GLY A 66 -14.95 2.95 -4.92
N TYR A 67 -14.02 2.90 -5.85
CA TYR A 67 -12.66 3.30 -5.55
C TYR A 67 -12.44 4.79 -5.74
N TYR A 68 -11.93 5.40 -4.69
CA TYR A 68 -11.48 6.78 -4.67
C TYR A 68 -9.96 6.85 -4.78
N GLN A 69 -9.47 8.00 -5.21
CA GLN A 69 -8.05 8.34 -5.21
C GLN A 69 -7.76 9.32 -4.07
N LEU A 70 -6.71 9.04 -3.32
CA LEU A 70 -6.09 9.98 -2.39
C LEU A 70 -4.72 10.33 -2.93
N ILE A 71 -4.43 11.62 -3.08
CA ILE A 71 -3.11 12.09 -3.48
C ILE A 71 -2.55 13.10 -2.50
N VAL A 72 -1.23 13.13 -2.43
CA VAL A 72 -0.45 14.22 -1.85
C VAL A 72 0.07 15.07 -3.01
N TRP A 73 -0.30 16.34 -3.00
CA TRP A 73 0.06 17.34 -4.00
C TRP A 73 1.09 18.32 -3.43
N ASP A 74 2.17 18.58 -4.17
CA ASP A 74 3.14 19.65 -3.87
C ASP A 74 2.75 20.90 -4.67
N PRO A 75 2.17 21.94 -4.03
CA PRO A 75 1.73 23.13 -4.75
C PRO A 75 2.88 24.00 -5.27
N ALA A 76 4.08 23.87 -4.70
CA ALA A 76 5.25 24.65 -5.13
C ALA A 76 5.84 24.09 -6.42
N GLU A 77 5.92 22.76 -6.55
CA GLU A 77 6.41 22.10 -7.77
C GLU A 77 5.29 21.79 -8.76
N GLN A 78 4.02 21.91 -8.35
CA GLN A 78 2.84 21.50 -9.10
C GLN A 78 2.90 20.03 -9.56
N GLU A 79 3.24 19.16 -8.61
CA GLU A 79 3.44 17.72 -8.83
C GLU A 79 2.70 16.87 -7.80
N ILE A 80 2.30 15.66 -8.21
CA ILE A 80 1.79 14.63 -7.30
C ILE A 80 3.00 13.93 -6.65
N VAL A 81 3.12 14.04 -5.34
CA VAL A 81 4.17 13.37 -4.54
C VAL A 81 3.96 11.85 -4.50
N GLY A 82 2.72 11.44 -4.33
CA GLY A 82 2.31 10.05 -4.23
C GLY A 82 0.84 9.93 -3.90
N GLY A 83 0.36 8.71 -3.70
CA GLY A 83 -1.04 8.50 -3.40
C GLY A 83 -1.43 7.06 -3.13
N TYR A 84 -2.72 6.87 -2.91
CA TYR A 84 -3.40 5.60 -2.72
C TYR A 84 -4.68 5.55 -3.54
N ARG A 85 -5.03 4.36 -4.00
CA ARG A 85 -6.41 4.02 -4.32
C ARG A 85 -7.05 3.39 -3.08
N PHE A 86 -8.28 3.75 -2.75
CA PHE A 86 -8.95 3.18 -1.60
C PHE A 86 -10.45 3.00 -1.82
N ILE A 87 -11.05 2.08 -1.07
CA ILE A 87 -12.49 1.89 -0.98
C ILE A 87 -12.89 1.72 0.48
N VAL A 88 -13.96 2.41 0.88
CA VAL A 88 -14.55 2.26 2.21
C VAL A 88 -15.62 1.20 2.14
N CYS A 89 -15.45 0.12 2.90
CA CYS A 89 -16.42 -0.96 3.00
C CYS A 89 -17.42 -0.65 4.11
N THR A 90 -18.69 -0.86 3.82
CA THR A 90 -19.78 -0.71 4.81
C THR A 90 -20.68 -1.94 4.81
N SER A 91 -21.41 -2.16 5.92
CA SER A 91 -22.39 -3.24 6.01
C SER A 91 -23.55 -3.12 5.00
N GLU A 92 -23.83 -1.89 4.56
CA GLU A 92 -24.94 -1.58 3.66
C GLU A 92 -24.58 -1.80 2.18
N ASN A 93 -23.28 -1.79 1.89
CA ASN A 93 -22.78 -1.96 0.54
C ASN A 93 -21.53 -2.87 0.57
N PRO A 94 -21.74 -4.21 0.58
CA PRO A 94 -20.63 -5.15 0.48
C PRO A 94 -19.98 -5.01 -0.89
N ARG A 95 -18.85 -4.34 -0.93
CA ARG A 95 -18.09 -4.10 -2.15
C ARG A 95 -17.22 -5.30 -2.49
N HIS A 96 -17.03 -5.55 -3.77
CA HIS A 96 -15.97 -6.42 -4.22
C HIS A 96 -14.63 -5.71 -4.08
N LEU A 97 -13.69 -6.36 -3.39
CA LEU A 97 -12.36 -5.83 -3.19
C LEU A 97 -11.44 -6.22 -4.36
N SER A 98 -10.55 -5.32 -4.77
CA SER A 98 -9.54 -5.65 -5.78
C SER A 98 -8.62 -6.80 -5.33
N THR A 99 -8.45 -6.97 -4.03
CA THR A 99 -7.72 -8.11 -3.46
C THR A 99 -8.43 -9.43 -3.66
N GLU A 100 -9.74 -9.48 -3.93
CA GLU A 100 -10.48 -10.72 -4.23
C GLU A 100 -10.01 -11.40 -5.52
N HIS A 101 -9.32 -10.70 -6.41
CA HIS A 101 -8.68 -11.35 -7.56
C HIS A 101 -7.61 -12.39 -7.13
N TYR A 102 -6.96 -12.16 -5.99
CA TYR A 102 -5.83 -12.97 -5.51
C TYR A 102 -6.14 -13.79 -4.27
N PHE A 103 -7.15 -13.38 -3.48
CA PHE A 103 -7.45 -13.97 -2.16
C PHE A 103 -8.90 -14.38 -2.04
N THR A 104 -9.14 -15.36 -1.17
CA THR A 104 -10.45 -15.73 -0.65
C THR A 104 -10.56 -15.23 0.78
N PHE A 105 -11.75 -14.81 1.16
CA PHE A 105 -12.04 -14.31 2.50
C PHE A 105 -12.99 -15.24 3.22
N SER A 106 -12.72 -15.50 4.51
CA SER A 106 -13.63 -16.29 5.35
C SER A 106 -14.94 -15.55 5.60
N ASP A 107 -15.98 -16.29 5.99
CA ASP A 107 -17.24 -15.72 6.43
C ASP A 107 -17.06 -14.76 7.63
N LYS A 108 -16.13 -15.11 8.53
CA LYS A 108 -15.79 -14.26 9.68
C LYS A 108 -15.21 -12.92 9.22
N PHE A 109 -14.26 -12.93 8.27
CA PHE A 109 -13.73 -11.68 7.71
C PHE A 109 -14.84 -10.82 7.10
N ARG A 110 -15.70 -11.43 6.28
CA ARG A 110 -16.78 -10.70 5.57
C ARG A 110 -17.80 -10.10 6.53
N LYS A 111 -18.12 -10.77 7.64
CA LYS A 111 -19.16 -10.35 8.58
C LYS A 111 -18.65 -9.41 9.68
N GLU A 112 -17.44 -9.66 10.19
CA GLU A 112 -16.94 -9.01 11.40
C GLU A 112 -15.87 -7.93 11.13
N TYR A 113 -15.14 -8.03 10.02
CA TYR A 113 -14.02 -7.13 9.67
C TYR A 113 -14.37 -6.22 8.51
N LEU A 114 -14.79 -6.80 7.38
CA LEU A 114 -15.01 -6.07 6.14
C LEU A 114 -15.91 -4.82 6.31
N PRO A 115 -17.02 -4.84 7.06
CA PRO A 115 -17.88 -3.66 7.24
C PRO A 115 -17.22 -2.47 7.94
N TYR A 116 -16.04 -2.68 8.52
CA TYR A 116 -15.28 -1.66 9.27
C TYR A 116 -13.89 -1.43 8.64
N THR A 117 -13.74 -1.77 7.37
CA THR A 117 -12.45 -1.79 6.68
C THR A 117 -12.38 -0.73 5.58
N ILE A 118 -11.23 -0.09 5.45
CA ILE A 118 -10.81 0.57 4.21
C ILE A 118 -9.78 -0.32 3.53
N GLU A 119 -10.07 -0.77 2.29
CA GLU A 119 -9.03 -1.36 1.45
C GLU A 119 -8.19 -0.26 0.83
N LEU A 120 -6.87 -0.44 0.92
CA LEU A 120 -5.85 0.41 0.33
C LEU A 120 -5.13 -0.35 -0.77
N GLY A 121 -5.00 0.26 -1.93
CA GLY A 121 -4.28 -0.32 -3.05
C GLY A 121 -3.47 0.72 -3.82
N ARG A 122 -2.67 0.24 -4.76
CA ARG A 122 -1.93 1.11 -5.67
C ARG A 122 -1.13 2.21 -4.97
N SER A 123 -0.61 1.95 -3.76
CA SER A 123 0.21 2.92 -3.04
C SER A 123 1.51 3.18 -3.79
N PHE A 124 1.84 4.45 -3.98
CA PHE A 124 3.06 4.86 -4.65
C PHE A 124 3.60 6.18 -4.10
N VAL A 125 4.90 6.34 -4.21
CA VAL A 125 5.61 7.63 -4.16
C VAL A 125 6.34 7.75 -5.50
N GLN A 126 6.22 8.89 -6.18
CA GLN A 126 6.95 9.05 -7.43
C GLN A 126 8.48 9.03 -7.20
N PRO A 127 9.28 8.46 -8.11
CA PRO A 127 10.72 8.23 -7.89
C PRO A 127 11.52 9.49 -7.58
N SER A 128 11.14 10.67 -8.11
CA SER A 128 11.77 11.95 -7.81
C SER A 128 11.72 12.33 -6.32
N TYR A 129 10.70 11.86 -5.59
CA TYR A 129 10.54 12.04 -4.16
C TYR A 129 11.05 10.86 -3.33
N GLN A 130 11.75 9.90 -3.94
CA GLN A 130 12.39 8.77 -3.25
C GLN A 130 13.92 8.90 -3.18
N SER A 131 14.53 9.84 -3.90
CA SER A 131 15.98 9.98 -4.00
C SER A 131 16.61 10.52 -2.72
N ARG A 132 17.69 9.88 -2.25
CA ARG A 132 18.52 10.37 -1.15
C ARG A 132 19.20 11.69 -1.59
N GLY A 133 18.86 12.78 -0.93
CA GLY A 133 19.43 14.11 -1.24
C GLY A 133 18.39 15.17 -1.58
N ASN A 134 17.17 14.78 -1.85
CA ASN A 134 16.06 15.70 -1.94
C ASN A 134 15.45 15.87 -0.53
N SER A 135 15.49 17.08 0.04
CA SER A 135 14.90 17.37 1.36
C SER A 135 13.40 17.06 1.41
N LYS A 136 12.72 17.11 0.27
CA LYS A 136 11.29 16.79 0.14
C LYS A 136 11.00 15.29 0.25
N SER A 137 11.96 14.41 -0.09
CA SER A 137 11.79 12.95 0.01
C SER A 137 11.65 12.46 1.45
N ILE A 138 12.22 13.18 2.41
CA ILE A 138 12.17 12.83 3.84
C ILE A 138 10.72 12.78 4.34
N TYR A 139 9.86 13.66 3.83
CA TYR A 139 8.49 13.79 4.30
C TYR A 139 7.45 13.11 3.40
N ALA A 140 7.85 12.55 2.26
CA ALA A 140 6.90 11.97 1.31
C ALA A 140 6.04 10.85 1.93
N LEU A 141 6.67 9.93 2.67
CA LEU A 141 5.96 8.86 3.38
C LEU A 141 5.13 9.39 4.55
N ASP A 142 5.66 10.34 5.33
CA ASP A 142 4.93 10.96 6.45
C ASP A 142 3.66 11.66 5.94
N ASN A 143 3.75 12.34 4.81
CA ASN A 143 2.63 13.03 4.19
C ASN A 143 1.56 12.06 3.67
N LEU A 144 1.97 10.88 3.17
CA LEU A 144 1.03 9.81 2.83
C LEU A 144 0.34 9.25 4.08
N TRP A 145 1.06 9.11 5.20
CA TRP A 145 0.46 8.74 6.49
C TRP A 145 -0.51 9.81 7.00
N ASP A 146 -0.24 11.09 6.79
CA ASP A 146 -1.21 12.17 7.07
C ASP A 146 -2.52 11.96 6.27
N GLY A 147 -2.40 11.50 5.01
CA GLY A 147 -3.55 11.12 4.18
C GLY A 147 -4.35 9.96 4.76
N LEU A 148 -3.70 8.90 5.22
CA LEU A 148 -4.37 7.78 5.89
C LEU A 148 -5.05 8.22 7.19
N GLY A 149 -4.39 9.07 7.98
CA GLY A 149 -4.99 9.69 9.16
C GLY A 149 -6.26 10.47 8.84
N ALA A 150 -6.25 11.22 7.73
CA ALA A 150 -7.44 11.94 7.27
C ALA A 150 -8.58 10.99 6.88
N LEU A 151 -8.29 9.86 6.20
CA LEU A 151 -9.29 8.84 5.88
C LEU A 151 -9.96 8.27 7.13
N VAL A 152 -9.19 7.99 8.19
CA VAL A 152 -9.73 7.47 9.46
C VAL A 152 -10.64 8.51 10.12
N VAL A 153 -10.25 9.79 10.13
CA VAL A 153 -11.07 10.87 10.70
C VAL A 153 -12.37 11.06 9.93
N LEU A 154 -12.33 10.99 8.60
CA LEU A 154 -13.52 11.10 7.74
C LEU A 154 -14.46 9.89 7.85
N ASN A 155 -13.95 8.74 8.32
CA ASN A 155 -14.70 7.49 8.41
C ASN A 155 -14.64 6.91 9.82
N PRO A 156 -15.34 7.50 10.81
CA PRO A 156 -15.19 7.18 12.23
C PRO A 156 -15.63 5.75 12.61
N LYS A 157 -16.36 5.04 11.74
CA LYS A 157 -16.74 3.63 11.94
C LYS A 157 -15.63 2.66 11.53
N VAL A 158 -14.63 3.12 10.79
CA VAL A 158 -13.51 2.29 10.31
C VAL A 158 -12.61 1.90 11.49
N LYS A 159 -12.24 0.63 11.53
CA LYS A 159 -11.35 0.04 12.54
C LYS A 159 -10.10 -0.58 11.92
N TYR A 160 -10.17 -0.94 10.63
CA TYR A 160 -9.13 -1.69 9.94
C TYR A 160 -8.74 -1.01 8.65
N LEU A 161 -7.44 -0.98 8.39
CA LEU A 161 -6.87 -0.70 7.08
C LEU A 161 -6.37 -2.03 6.51
N PHE A 162 -6.78 -2.37 5.32
CA PHE A 162 -6.46 -3.64 4.66
C PHE A 162 -5.84 -3.39 3.30
N GLY A 163 -4.91 -4.25 2.90
CA GLY A 163 -4.29 -4.16 1.59
C GLY A 163 -3.27 -5.27 1.39
N LYS A 164 -2.75 -5.40 0.17
CA LYS A 164 -1.71 -6.36 -0.17
C LYS A 164 -0.37 -5.69 -0.39
N VAL A 165 0.69 -6.36 0.01
CA VAL A 165 2.07 -6.01 -0.33
C VAL A 165 2.58 -7.01 -1.38
N THR A 166 3.21 -6.51 -2.44
CA THR A 166 3.81 -7.35 -3.47
C THR A 166 5.28 -7.61 -3.15
N MET A 167 5.67 -8.88 -3.15
CA MET A 167 7.06 -9.30 -3.16
C MET A 167 7.38 -9.91 -4.53
N TYR A 168 8.35 -9.36 -5.22
CA TYR A 168 8.71 -9.81 -6.55
C TYR A 168 9.48 -11.15 -6.52
N ALA A 169 9.29 -11.96 -7.55
CA ALA A 169 9.97 -13.26 -7.69
C ALA A 169 11.51 -13.10 -7.79
N SER A 170 11.97 -11.93 -8.22
CA SER A 170 13.39 -11.57 -8.29
C SER A 170 14.06 -11.37 -6.93
N TYR A 171 13.29 -11.24 -5.85
CA TYR A 171 13.87 -11.13 -4.51
C TYR A 171 14.57 -12.44 -4.12
N LYS A 172 15.75 -12.33 -3.48
CA LYS A 172 16.48 -13.50 -2.98
C LYS A 172 15.56 -14.37 -2.10
N ALA A 173 15.49 -15.66 -2.44
CA ALA A 173 14.57 -16.59 -1.78
C ALA A 173 14.76 -16.63 -0.26
N MET A 174 16.01 -16.61 0.23
CA MET A 174 16.32 -16.58 1.65
C MET A 174 15.74 -15.34 2.36
N ALA A 175 15.90 -14.16 1.78
CA ALA A 175 15.39 -12.93 2.37
C ALA A 175 13.86 -12.92 2.41
N ARG A 176 13.22 -13.37 1.30
CA ARG A 176 11.77 -13.50 1.21
C ARG A 176 11.22 -14.49 2.23
N ASN A 177 11.83 -15.67 2.31
CA ASN A 177 11.38 -16.74 3.20
C ASN A 177 11.58 -16.36 4.67
N ALA A 178 12.73 -15.74 5.03
CA ALA A 178 12.97 -15.21 6.37
C ALA A 178 11.92 -14.17 6.80
N LEU A 179 11.56 -13.24 5.90
CA LEU A 179 10.50 -12.27 6.17
C LEU A 179 9.15 -12.96 6.39
N ILE A 180 8.78 -13.92 5.53
CA ILE A 180 7.49 -14.62 5.65
C ILE A 180 7.45 -15.48 6.91
N TRP A 181 8.53 -16.18 7.25
CA TRP A 181 8.64 -16.94 8.49
C TRP A 181 8.44 -16.02 9.71
N PHE A 182 9.15 -14.88 9.74
CA PHE A 182 9.03 -13.89 10.81
C PHE A 182 7.57 -13.38 10.94
N LEU A 183 6.93 -13.03 9.83
CA LEU A 183 5.54 -12.56 9.85
C LEU A 183 4.58 -13.63 10.36
N ARG A 184 4.74 -14.89 9.93
CA ARG A 184 3.91 -16.00 10.41
C ARG A 184 4.09 -16.27 11.90
N ARG A 185 5.30 -16.09 12.43
CA ARG A 185 5.59 -16.30 13.84
C ARG A 185 4.97 -15.24 14.73
N TYR A 186 5.06 -13.98 14.32
CA TYR A 186 4.66 -12.84 15.16
C TYR A 186 3.27 -12.28 14.85
N PHE A 187 2.77 -12.54 13.67
CA PHE A 187 1.46 -12.07 13.20
C PHE A 187 0.66 -13.23 12.57
N PRO A 188 0.40 -14.30 13.34
CA PRO A 188 -0.37 -15.42 12.83
C PRO A 188 -1.81 -15.01 12.53
N ASP A 189 -2.45 -15.71 11.59
CA ASP A 189 -3.87 -15.62 11.31
C ASP A 189 -4.58 -16.92 11.80
N PRO A 190 -4.88 -17.04 13.11
CA PRO A 190 -5.47 -18.25 13.68
C PRO A 190 -6.91 -18.48 13.21
N ASP A 191 -7.58 -17.45 12.75
CA ASP A 191 -8.96 -17.49 12.26
C ASP A 191 -9.06 -17.78 10.76
N HIS A 192 -7.91 -17.90 10.07
CA HIS A 192 -7.84 -18.08 8.62
C HIS A 192 -8.71 -17.08 7.87
N LEU A 193 -8.57 -15.79 8.23
CA LEU A 193 -9.41 -14.71 7.72
C LEU A 193 -9.23 -14.52 6.21
N VAL A 194 -7.99 -14.68 5.73
CA VAL A 194 -7.60 -14.44 4.34
C VAL A 194 -6.68 -15.55 3.83
N ALA A 195 -7.01 -16.15 2.68
CA ALA A 195 -6.20 -17.17 2.05
C ALA A 195 -5.90 -16.84 0.59
N GLY A 196 -4.68 -17.11 0.14
CA GLY A 196 -4.31 -16.98 -1.27
C GLY A 196 -5.03 -17.99 -2.15
N LYS A 197 -5.59 -17.58 -3.29
CA LYS A 197 -6.20 -18.49 -4.28
C LYS A 197 -5.18 -19.43 -4.91
N ASN A 198 -3.97 -18.91 -5.14
CA ASN A 198 -2.85 -19.65 -5.72
C ASN A 198 -1.64 -19.51 -4.77
N PRO A 199 -1.62 -20.26 -3.66
CA PRO A 199 -0.55 -20.13 -2.68
C PRO A 199 0.78 -20.61 -3.27
N VAL A 200 1.81 -19.79 -3.09
CA VAL A 200 3.18 -20.16 -3.46
C VAL A 200 3.71 -21.14 -2.42
N GLN A 201 4.26 -22.27 -2.87
CA GLN A 201 5.01 -23.16 -1.99
C GLN A 201 6.31 -22.46 -1.56
N LEU A 202 6.50 -22.36 -0.26
CA LEU A 202 7.66 -21.71 0.35
C LEU A 202 8.41 -22.79 1.13
N ASP A 203 9.71 -22.85 0.92
CA ASP A 203 10.59 -23.61 1.77
C ASP A 203 10.83 -22.80 3.06
N LEU A 204 10.06 -23.14 4.08
CA LEU A 204 10.12 -22.54 5.41
C LEU A 204 10.53 -23.62 6.41
N ASP A 205 11.74 -24.16 6.25
CA ASP A 205 12.31 -25.10 7.21
C ASP A 205 12.40 -24.43 8.60
N ASP A 206 11.46 -24.81 9.47
CA ASP A 206 11.32 -24.22 10.79
C ASP A 206 12.60 -24.34 11.64
N PRO A 207 13.31 -25.50 11.70
CA PRO A 207 14.56 -25.61 12.45
C PRO A 207 15.63 -24.65 11.95
N TYR A 208 15.73 -24.40 10.64
CA TYR A 208 16.68 -23.44 10.10
C TYR A 208 16.37 -22.02 10.58
N TYR A 209 15.11 -21.57 10.50
CA TYR A 209 14.73 -20.22 10.88
C TYR A 209 14.71 -20.03 12.40
N GLU A 210 14.46 -21.06 13.19
CA GLU A 210 14.63 -21.02 14.64
C GLU A 210 16.07 -20.74 15.04
N HIS A 211 17.05 -21.32 14.34
CA HIS A 211 18.46 -21.00 14.53
C HIS A 211 18.87 -19.65 13.97
N PHE A 212 18.19 -19.17 12.95
CA PHE A 212 18.42 -17.86 12.33
C PHE A 212 17.95 -16.72 13.26
N PHE A 213 16.79 -16.89 13.90
CA PHE A 213 16.19 -15.92 14.81
C PHE A 213 16.48 -16.31 16.27
N THR A 214 17.67 -15.94 16.74
CA THR A 214 18.17 -16.29 18.10
C THR A 214 17.69 -15.36 19.20
N GLY A 215 16.96 -14.31 18.87
CA GLY A 215 16.40 -13.37 19.83
C GLY A 215 15.28 -13.98 20.67
N LYS A 216 15.13 -13.50 21.90
CA LYS A 216 14.06 -13.93 22.81
C LYS A 216 12.78 -13.12 22.66
N THR A 217 12.87 -11.92 22.10
CA THR A 217 11.75 -10.99 21.92
C THR A 217 11.51 -10.68 20.46
N TYR A 218 10.33 -10.08 20.17
CA TYR A 218 9.99 -9.55 18.85
C TYR A 218 11.04 -8.54 18.37
N GLU A 219 11.40 -7.58 19.22
CA GLU A 219 12.34 -6.50 18.91
C GLU A 219 13.74 -7.02 18.58
N GLU A 220 14.22 -8.02 19.31
CA GLU A 220 15.50 -8.66 19.04
C GLU A 220 15.49 -9.35 17.68
N ASN A 221 14.46 -10.14 17.40
CA ASN A 221 14.34 -10.86 16.13
C ASN A 221 14.05 -9.90 14.95
N TYR A 222 13.35 -8.79 15.18
CA TYR A 222 13.18 -7.76 14.17
C TYR A 222 14.51 -7.09 13.78
N ARG A 223 15.40 -6.84 14.76
CA ARG A 223 16.76 -6.32 14.48
C ARG A 223 17.59 -7.32 13.67
N ILE A 224 17.53 -8.62 14.03
CA ILE A 224 18.19 -9.70 13.29
C ILE A 224 17.67 -9.71 11.84
N LEU A 225 16.34 -9.67 11.64
CA LEU A 225 15.73 -9.64 10.32
C LEU A 225 16.26 -8.47 9.46
N ILE A 226 16.25 -7.25 10.00
CA ILE A 226 16.73 -6.06 9.28
C ILE A 226 18.21 -6.20 8.91
N GLN A 227 19.04 -6.66 9.83
CA GLN A 227 20.47 -6.85 9.59
C GLN A 227 20.71 -7.85 8.45
N ARG A 228 20.06 -9.00 8.49
CA ARG A 228 20.22 -10.07 7.49
C ARG A 228 19.69 -9.68 6.11
N ILE A 229 18.55 -8.99 6.04
CA ILE A 229 18.05 -8.48 4.76
C ILE A 229 19.05 -7.48 4.13
N ARG A 230 19.74 -6.66 4.93
CA ARG A 230 20.79 -5.76 4.45
C ARG A 230 22.01 -6.53 3.94
N GLU A 231 22.45 -7.57 4.65
CA GLU A 231 23.54 -8.44 4.22
C GLU A 231 23.23 -9.09 2.86
N PHE A 232 22.03 -9.63 2.68
CA PHE A 232 21.59 -10.19 1.38
C PHE A 232 21.58 -9.18 0.22
N ARG A 233 21.44 -7.89 0.50
CA ARG A 233 21.53 -6.83 -0.51
C ARG A 233 22.97 -6.42 -0.85
N SER A 234 23.89 -6.54 0.09
CA SER A 234 25.30 -6.13 -0.09
C SER A 234 26.14 -7.17 -0.82
N GLU A 235 25.62 -8.35 -1.05
CA GLU A 235 26.27 -9.43 -1.81
C GLU A 235 26.00 -9.35 -3.34
N GLU A 236 25.40 -8.26 -3.81
CA GLU A 236 25.23 -7.86 -5.21
C GLU A 236 26.34 -6.86 -5.62
#